data_7a49fc56190ea8cab895f9a7b1ebd443
#
_entry.id   7a49fc56190ea8cab895f9a7b1ebd443
#
_cell.length_a   1.000
_cell.length_b   1.000
_cell.length_c   1.000
_cell.angle_alpha   90.00
_cell.angle_beta   90.00
_cell.angle_gamma   90.00
#
_symmetry.space_group_name_H-M   'P 1'
#
loop_
_entity.id
_entity.type
_entity.pdbx_description
1 polymer ?
#
loop_
_entity_poly.entity_id
_entity_poly.type
_entity_poly.pdbx_seq_one_letter_code
_entity_poly.pdbx_strand_id
1 'polypeptide(L)'
;ARGEVQAGPVARPAVFETEVPTVAMVGEIFPVDAITIGRMIQPMGVKAGPVVPTREWRELYAALDCSAVAMLHPFYTATAREFTAAGRPLLGSAPVGVEGTKDWLAHLGDVLNLPKKRIDAAINAQLAAIRGVLKENPIDARITLSGYEGSELIVARLLIESGANVRYVGTACAKSDWSAHDCEWLESHGVSVQFRASLEDDLYAMDTFKPDIAIGTTPVVQKAKER
;
A
#
# COMPACT_ATOMS: atom_id res chain seq x y z
N ALA A 1 -42.62 4.92 9.98
CA ALA A 1 -41.95 3.66 10.29
C ALA A 1 -40.98 3.37 9.16
N ARG A 2 -39.69 3.58 9.39
CA ARG A 2 -38.62 3.13 8.47
C ARG A 2 -38.34 1.68 8.82
N GLY A 3 -38.74 0.76 7.94
CA GLY A 3 -38.40 -0.64 8.11
C GLY A 3 -36.90 -0.80 7.94
N GLU A 4 -36.20 -1.22 9.00
CA GLU A 4 -34.86 -1.74 8.89
C GLU A 4 -34.93 -3.02 8.07
N VAL A 5 -34.36 -2.97 6.87
CA VAL A 5 -34.09 -4.19 6.10
C VAL A 5 -32.93 -4.89 6.82
N GLN A 6 -33.26 -5.84 7.70
CA GLN A 6 -32.26 -6.79 8.17
C GLN A 6 -31.83 -7.62 6.97
N ALA A 7 -30.62 -7.31 6.45
CA ALA A 7 -29.97 -8.22 5.53
C ALA A 7 -29.69 -9.52 6.29
N GLY A 8 -30.48 -10.54 6.04
CA GLY A 8 -30.19 -11.89 6.50
C GLY A 8 -28.82 -12.34 5.97
N PRO A 9 -28.17 -13.33 6.59
CA PRO A 9 -26.89 -13.84 6.11
C PRO A 9 -27.10 -14.30 4.66
N VAL A 10 -26.45 -13.60 3.72
CA VAL A 10 -26.39 -14.04 2.33
C VAL A 10 -25.73 -15.42 2.36
N ALA A 11 -26.47 -16.46 1.97
CA ALA A 11 -25.91 -17.78 1.81
C ALA A 11 -24.71 -17.66 0.85
N ARG A 12 -23.53 -17.88 1.38
CA ARG A 12 -22.31 -17.83 0.58
C ARG A 12 -22.41 -18.92 -0.49
N PRO A 13 -22.23 -18.60 -1.79
CA PRO A 13 -21.98 -19.65 -2.75
C PRO A 13 -20.77 -20.45 -2.25
N ALA A 14 -20.79 -21.77 -2.44
CA ALA A 14 -19.66 -22.62 -2.13
C ALA A 14 -18.41 -21.99 -2.77
N VAL A 15 -17.37 -21.81 -1.94
CA VAL A 15 -16.09 -21.30 -2.41
C VAL A 15 -15.65 -22.22 -3.53
N PHE A 16 -15.68 -21.75 -4.77
CA PHE A 16 -15.03 -22.47 -5.85
C PHE A 16 -13.54 -22.41 -5.54
N GLU A 17 -12.97 -23.51 -5.08
CA GLU A 17 -11.52 -23.68 -5.06
C GLU A 17 -11.04 -23.56 -6.50
N THR A 18 -10.64 -22.36 -6.88
CA THR A 18 -9.99 -22.17 -8.16
C THR A 18 -8.62 -22.85 -8.07
N GLU A 19 -8.30 -23.72 -9.02
CA GLU A 19 -6.97 -24.37 -9.10
C GLU A 19 -5.81 -23.36 -9.07
N VAL A 20 -6.08 -22.09 -9.36
CA VAL A 20 -5.13 -21.00 -9.41
C VAL A 20 -5.54 -19.93 -8.41
N PRO A 21 -4.69 -19.61 -7.41
CA PRO A 21 -4.96 -18.55 -6.44
C PRO A 21 -5.20 -17.21 -7.14
N THR A 22 -6.15 -16.45 -6.61
CA THR A 22 -6.51 -15.12 -7.11
C THR A 22 -6.39 -14.08 -6.01
N VAL A 23 -6.00 -12.85 -6.35
CA VAL A 23 -5.86 -11.73 -5.41
C VAL A 23 -6.73 -10.57 -5.88
N ALA A 24 -7.73 -10.19 -5.07
CA ALA A 24 -8.45 -8.94 -5.27
C ALA A 24 -7.58 -7.76 -4.81
N MET A 25 -7.71 -6.62 -5.45
CA MET A 25 -6.99 -5.40 -5.10
C MET A 25 -7.98 -4.33 -4.65
N VAL A 26 -7.74 -3.71 -3.51
CA VAL A 26 -8.64 -2.71 -2.93
C VAL A 26 -7.96 -1.36 -2.87
N GLY A 27 -8.55 -0.42 -3.57
CA GLY A 27 -8.07 0.93 -3.73
C GLY A 27 -7.06 1.10 -4.85
N GLU A 28 -6.97 2.33 -5.33
CA GLU A 28 -5.93 2.79 -6.23
C GLU A 28 -5.01 3.70 -5.44
N ILE A 29 -3.71 3.55 -5.60
CA ILE A 29 -2.73 4.35 -4.88
C ILE A 29 -1.57 4.71 -5.81
N PHE A 30 -1.19 5.97 -5.80
CA PHE A 30 0.06 6.38 -6.44
C PHE A 30 1.27 5.84 -5.65
N PRO A 31 2.28 5.29 -6.29
CA PRO A 31 2.55 5.16 -7.74
C PRO A 31 2.27 3.74 -8.30
N VAL A 32 1.30 3.04 -7.79
CA VAL A 32 1.07 1.61 -8.08
C VAL A 32 -0.21 1.40 -8.86
N ASP A 33 -0.15 0.63 -9.95
CA ASP A 33 -1.32 0.21 -10.71
C ASP A 33 -1.56 -1.30 -10.65
N ALA A 34 -2.83 -1.69 -10.70
CA ALA A 34 -3.27 -3.07 -10.58
C ALA A 34 -2.76 -3.97 -11.73
N ILE A 35 -2.53 -3.41 -12.92
CA ILE A 35 -2.02 -4.16 -14.08
C ILE A 35 -0.56 -4.56 -13.84
N THR A 36 0.23 -3.64 -13.34
CA THR A 36 1.64 -3.90 -12.98
C THR A 36 1.73 -4.93 -11.87
N ILE A 37 0.91 -4.82 -10.81
CA ILE A 37 0.85 -5.84 -9.76
C ILE A 37 0.46 -7.20 -10.35
N GLY A 38 -0.55 -7.25 -11.22
CA GLY A 38 -0.98 -8.47 -11.87
C GLY A 38 0.14 -9.18 -12.64
N ARG A 39 0.96 -8.41 -13.37
CA ARG A 39 2.15 -8.93 -14.07
C ARG A 39 3.23 -9.41 -13.10
N MET A 40 3.41 -8.72 -11.99
CA MET A 40 4.40 -9.03 -10.96
C MET A 40 4.12 -10.35 -10.25
N ILE A 41 2.84 -10.67 -9.98
CA ILE A 41 2.42 -11.89 -9.28
C ILE A 41 2.24 -13.09 -10.21
N GLN A 42 2.10 -12.88 -11.53
CA GLN A 42 1.91 -13.96 -12.50
C GLN A 42 2.98 -15.06 -12.42
N PRO A 43 4.29 -14.75 -12.29
CA PRO A 43 5.34 -15.79 -12.16
C PRO A 43 5.18 -16.66 -10.91
N MET A 44 4.48 -16.18 -9.88
CA MET A 44 4.14 -16.95 -8.68
C MET A 44 3.05 -18.00 -8.94
N GLY A 45 2.38 -17.95 -10.09
CA GLY A 45 1.20 -18.74 -10.40
C GLY A 45 -0.07 -18.17 -9.79
N VAL A 46 -0.10 -16.88 -9.53
CA VAL A 46 -1.23 -16.13 -8.95
C VAL A 46 -1.84 -15.26 -10.03
N LYS A 47 -3.17 -15.18 -10.06
CA LYS A 47 -3.92 -14.30 -10.96
C LYS A 47 -4.38 -13.04 -10.24
N ALA A 48 -4.38 -11.92 -10.95
CA ALA A 48 -5.08 -10.72 -10.54
C ALA A 48 -6.60 -10.96 -10.60
N GLY A 49 -7.27 -10.68 -9.51
CA GLY A 49 -8.72 -10.63 -9.38
C GLY A 49 -9.27 -9.23 -9.67
N PRO A 50 -10.52 -8.97 -9.26
CA PRO A 50 -11.13 -7.66 -9.41
C PRO A 50 -10.38 -6.56 -8.64
N VAL A 51 -10.46 -5.33 -9.19
CA VAL A 51 -10.00 -4.12 -8.53
C VAL A 51 -11.20 -3.39 -7.93
N VAL A 52 -11.17 -3.12 -6.65
CA VAL A 52 -12.24 -2.40 -5.93
C VAL A 52 -11.78 -0.94 -5.70
N PRO A 53 -12.56 0.07 -6.08
CA PRO A 53 -13.93 -0.01 -6.56
C PRO A 53 -14.05 -0.62 -7.97
N THR A 54 -15.03 -1.49 -8.15
CA THR A 54 -15.26 -2.20 -9.40
C THR A 54 -16.11 -1.36 -10.36
N ARG A 55 -16.04 -1.66 -11.66
CA ARG A 55 -16.89 -1.01 -12.67
C ARG A 55 -18.34 -1.49 -12.58
N GLU A 56 -18.52 -2.77 -12.27
CA GLU A 56 -19.82 -3.39 -12.12
C GLU A 56 -19.95 -4.02 -10.72
N TRP A 57 -21.13 -3.87 -10.11
CA TRP A 57 -21.40 -4.41 -8.78
C TRP A 57 -21.21 -5.93 -8.67
N ARG A 58 -21.38 -6.67 -9.78
CA ARG A 58 -21.17 -8.13 -9.84
C ARG A 58 -19.72 -8.53 -9.59
N GLU A 59 -18.77 -7.69 -9.96
CA GLU A 59 -17.34 -7.92 -9.73
C GLU A 59 -16.99 -7.91 -8.23
N LEU A 60 -17.81 -7.25 -7.39
CA LEU A 60 -17.63 -7.28 -5.93
C LEU A 60 -17.81 -8.70 -5.37
N TYR A 61 -18.75 -9.48 -5.93
CA TYR A 61 -18.90 -10.86 -5.52
C TYR A 61 -17.68 -11.70 -5.92
N ALA A 62 -17.17 -11.50 -7.11
CA ALA A 62 -15.94 -12.15 -7.56
C ALA A 62 -14.73 -11.77 -6.67
N ALA A 63 -14.68 -10.54 -6.13
CA ALA A 63 -13.67 -10.14 -5.18
C ALA A 63 -13.75 -10.92 -3.86
N LEU A 64 -14.96 -11.27 -3.40
CA LEU A 64 -15.15 -12.12 -2.21
C LEU A 64 -14.72 -13.57 -2.43
N ASP A 65 -14.67 -14.03 -3.68
CA ASP A 65 -14.21 -15.40 -4.02
C ASP A 65 -12.68 -15.49 -4.19
N CYS A 66 -11.97 -14.36 -4.16
CA CYS A 66 -10.52 -14.36 -4.24
C CYS A 66 -9.85 -15.04 -3.04
N SER A 67 -8.68 -15.62 -3.27
CA SER A 67 -7.89 -16.33 -2.25
C SER A 67 -7.28 -15.40 -1.21
N ALA A 68 -6.98 -14.16 -1.59
CA ALA A 68 -6.47 -13.10 -0.73
C ALA A 68 -6.90 -11.73 -1.26
N VAL A 69 -6.73 -10.70 -0.45
CA VAL A 69 -7.07 -9.32 -0.78
C VAL A 69 -5.90 -8.40 -0.47
N ALA A 70 -5.40 -7.71 -1.48
CA ALA A 70 -4.39 -6.68 -1.34
C ALA A 70 -5.05 -5.33 -1.02
N MET A 71 -4.80 -4.83 0.19
CA MET A 71 -5.27 -3.54 0.67
C MET A 71 -4.26 -2.46 0.26
N LEU A 72 -4.37 -1.99 -0.99
CA LEU A 72 -3.41 -1.02 -1.53
C LEU A 72 -3.60 0.37 -0.93
N HIS A 73 -4.84 0.75 -0.66
CA HIS A 73 -5.15 2.10 -0.16
C HIS A 73 -5.66 2.07 1.28
N PRO A 74 -5.02 2.82 2.20
CA PRO A 74 -5.32 2.75 3.64
C PRO A 74 -6.70 3.30 4.04
N PHE A 75 -7.40 4.04 3.19
CA PHE A 75 -8.73 4.57 3.51
C PHE A 75 -9.87 3.53 3.45
N TYR A 76 -9.64 2.38 2.82
CA TYR A 76 -10.70 1.37 2.63
C TYR A 76 -10.94 0.47 3.86
N THR A 77 -10.91 1.05 5.06
CA THR A 77 -11.03 0.32 6.33
C THR A 77 -12.35 -0.42 6.49
N ALA A 78 -13.46 0.17 6.02
CA ALA A 78 -14.77 -0.49 6.07
C ALA A 78 -14.80 -1.71 5.14
N THR A 79 -14.30 -1.57 3.91
CA THR A 79 -14.19 -2.66 2.94
C THR A 79 -13.27 -3.78 3.45
N ALA A 80 -12.15 -3.43 4.10
CA ALA A 80 -11.25 -4.40 4.72
C ALA A 80 -11.96 -5.26 5.76
N ARG A 81 -12.80 -4.66 6.61
CA ARG A 81 -13.60 -5.39 7.62
C ARG A 81 -14.55 -6.41 7.00
N GLU A 82 -15.17 -6.07 5.88
CA GLU A 82 -16.07 -6.99 5.16
C GLU A 82 -15.30 -8.20 4.62
N PHE A 83 -14.12 -8.00 4.05
CA PHE A 83 -13.26 -9.10 3.61
C PHE A 83 -12.77 -9.95 4.77
N THR A 84 -12.38 -9.33 5.89
CA THR A 84 -12.00 -10.04 7.11
C THR A 84 -13.17 -10.87 7.65
N ALA A 85 -14.37 -10.29 7.73
CA ALA A 85 -15.58 -10.99 8.15
C ALA A 85 -15.93 -12.16 7.21
N ALA A 86 -15.57 -12.02 5.93
CA ALA A 86 -15.69 -13.09 4.94
C ALA A 86 -14.57 -14.15 5.03
N GLY A 87 -13.65 -14.04 6.00
CA GLY A 87 -12.55 -14.97 6.18
C GLY A 87 -11.47 -14.87 5.11
N ARG A 88 -11.33 -13.71 4.47
CA ARG A 88 -10.30 -13.49 3.45
C ARG A 88 -9.06 -12.89 4.09
N PRO A 89 -7.88 -13.47 3.88
CA PRO A 89 -6.64 -12.89 4.37
C PRO A 89 -6.35 -11.57 3.64
N LEU A 90 -5.90 -10.58 4.42
CA LEU A 90 -5.56 -9.26 3.91
C LEU A 90 -4.04 -9.09 3.84
N LEU A 91 -3.57 -8.50 2.74
CA LEU A 91 -2.20 -8.01 2.62
C LEU A 91 -2.25 -6.48 2.69
N GLY A 92 -1.47 -5.92 3.59
CA GLY A 92 -1.28 -4.46 3.66
C GLY A 92 -0.17 -3.97 2.76
N SER A 93 -0.08 -2.64 2.63
CA SER A 93 0.93 -1.96 1.82
C SER A 93 0.81 -2.22 0.32
N ALA A 94 1.81 -1.77 -0.43
CA ALA A 94 1.90 -1.95 -1.87
C ALA A 94 3.36 -2.25 -2.27
N PRO A 95 3.59 -2.98 -3.38
CA PRO A 95 4.93 -3.37 -3.81
C PRO A 95 5.68 -2.19 -4.45
N VAL A 96 6.26 -1.32 -3.64
CA VAL A 96 7.01 -0.13 -4.05
C VAL A 96 8.44 -0.19 -3.49
N GLY A 97 9.41 0.18 -4.31
CA GLY A 97 10.83 0.09 -3.96
C GLY A 97 11.35 -1.35 -3.94
N VAL A 98 12.58 -1.54 -3.48
CA VAL A 98 13.24 -2.85 -3.39
C VAL A 98 12.70 -3.66 -2.21
N GLU A 99 12.80 -3.11 -1.00
CA GLU A 99 12.38 -3.82 0.20
C GLU A 99 10.86 -3.96 0.25
N GLY A 100 10.09 -2.91 -0.09
CA GLY A 100 8.63 -2.99 -0.12
C GLY A 100 8.12 -4.03 -1.12
N THR A 101 8.70 -4.12 -2.31
CA THR A 101 8.33 -5.15 -3.30
C THR A 101 8.69 -6.55 -2.82
N LYS A 102 9.89 -6.73 -2.25
CA LYS A 102 10.34 -8.01 -1.71
C LYS A 102 9.43 -8.50 -0.58
N ASP A 103 9.17 -7.62 0.40
CA ASP A 103 8.36 -7.95 1.58
C ASP A 103 6.91 -8.27 1.18
N TRP A 104 6.35 -7.47 0.27
CA TRP A 104 4.98 -7.67 -0.20
C TRP A 104 4.81 -8.99 -0.96
N LEU A 105 5.74 -9.35 -1.87
CA LEU A 105 5.71 -10.62 -2.60
C LEU A 105 5.94 -11.82 -1.67
N ALA A 106 6.83 -11.69 -0.69
CA ALA A 106 7.06 -12.73 0.30
C ALA A 106 5.79 -12.96 1.14
N HIS A 107 5.17 -11.91 1.66
CA HIS A 107 3.94 -12.00 2.44
C HIS A 107 2.78 -12.60 1.63
N LEU A 108 2.61 -12.20 0.37
CA LEU A 108 1.63 -12.82 -0.53
C LEU A 108 1.87 -14.31 -0.69
N GLY A 109 3.13 -14.71 -0.86
CA GLY A 109 3.52 -16.10 -0.98
C GLY A 109 3.19 -16.91 0.27
N ASP A 110 3.46 -16.37 1.45
CA ASP A 110 3.18 -16.99 2.74
C ASP A 110 1.67 -17.13 2.97
N VAL A 111 0.89 -16.07 2.72
CA VAL A 111 -0.57 -16.08 2.84
C VAL A 111 -1.23 -17.13 1.94
N LEU A 112 -0.70 -17.33 0.73
CA LEU A 112 -1.21 -18.30 -0.24
C LEU A 112 -0.54 -19.67 -0.15
N ASN A 113 0.36 -19.88 0.83
CA ASN A 113 1.15 -21.12 1.00
C ASN A 113 1.85 -21.55 -0.29
N LEU A 114 2.46 -20.60 -1.02
CA LEU A 114 3.15 -20.89 -2.27
C LEU A 114 4.53 -21.50 -2.05
N PRO A 115 5.01 -22.34 -2.99
CA PRO A 115 6.37 -22.86 -2.93
C PRO A 115 7.41 -21.73 -2.94
N LYS A 116 8.34 -21.74 -1.98
CA LYS A 116 9.41 -20.74 -1.83
C LYS A 116 10.14 -20.45 -3.15
N LYS A 117 10.39 -21.46 -3.96
CA LYS A 117 11.04 -21.29 -5.27
C LYS A 117 10.27 -20.32 -6.19
N ARG A 118 8.94 -20.34 -6.16
CA ARG A 118 8.12 -19.42 -6.98
C ARG A 118 8.18 -18.00 -6.44
N ILE A 119 8.16 -17.85 -5.11
CA ILE A 119 8.29 -16.55 -4.44
C ILE A 119 9.65 -15.93 -4.77
N ASP A 120 10.74 -16.67 -4.55
CA ASP A 120 12.10 -16.20 -4.81
C ASP A 120 12.31 -15.85 -6.30
N ALA A 121 11.73 -16.61 -7.21
CA ALA A 121 11.81 -16.32 -8.65
C ALA A 121 11.09 -15.01 -9.02
N ALA A 122 9.90 -14.77 -8.47
CA ALA A 122 9.17 -13.53 -8.70
C ALA A 122 9.91 -12.32 -8.11
N ILE A 123 10.40 -12.42 -6.88
CA ILE A 123 11.21 -11.38 -6.23
C ILE A 123 12.43 -11.04 -7.08
N ASN A 124 13.23 -12.03 -7.46
CA ASN A 124 14.46 -11.81 -8.22
C ASN A 124 14.19 -11.18 -9.59
N ALA A 125 13.07 -11.52 -10.24
CA ALA A 125 12.69 -10.93 -11.52
C ALA A 125 12.41 -9.43 -11.43
N GLN A 126 11.91 -8.94 -10.29
CA GLN A 126 11.56 -7.53 -10.10
C GLN A 126 12.74 -6.69 -9.58
N LEU A 127 13.47 -7.21 -8.59
CA LEU A 127 14.43 -6.40 -7.84
C LEU A 127 15.58 -5.86 -8.68
N ALA A 128 16.01 -6.57 -9.73
CA ALA A 128 17.11 -6.12 -10.59
C ALA A 128 16.75 -4.82 -11.33
N ALA A 129 15.54 -4.75 -11.89
CA ALA A 129 15.05 -3.57 -12.61
C ALA A 129 14.85 -2.39 -11.64
N ILE A 130 14.23 -2.63 -10.47
CA ILE A 130 13.99 -1.58 -9.47
C ILE A 130 15.33 -0.99 -9.00
N ARG A 131 16.31 -1.83 -8.64
CA ARG A 131 17.64 -1.36 -8.22
C ARG A 131 18.34 -0.55 -9.32
N GLY A 132 18.17 -0.94 -10.58
CA GLY A 132 18.70 -0.18 -11.71
C GLY A 132 18.15 1.25 -11.75
N VAL A 133 16.82 1.39 -11.68
CA VAL A 133 16.17 2.70 -11.69
C VAL A 133 16.57 3.56 -10.50
N LEU A 134 16.61 3.00 -9.28
CA LEU A 134 17.00 3.75 -8.08
C LEU A 134 18.47 4.22 -8.16
N LYS A 135 19.35 3.39 -8.69
CA LYS A 135 20.76 3.74 -8.87
C LYS A 135 20.98 4.86 -9.90
N GLU A 136 20.16 4.89 -10.96
CA GLU A 136 20.23 5.92 -11.99
C GLU A 136 19.59 7.24 -11.54
N ASN A 137 18.75 7.23 -10.51
CA ASN A 137 18.02 8.37 -10.00
C ASN A 137 18.27 8.60 -8.50
N PRO A 138 19.52 8.82 -8.07
CA PRO A 138 19.82 9.03 -6.65
C PRO A 138 19.28 10.38 -6.18
N ILE A 139 18.80 10.42 -4.93
CA ILE A 139 18.32 11.63 -4.28
C ILE A 139 19.20 11.91 -3.06
N ASP A 140 19.93 13.01 -3.09
CA ASP A 140 20.75 13.48 -1.94
C ASP A 140 20.11 14.75 -1.36
N ALA A 141 19.08 14.58 -0.55
CA ALA A 141 18.35 15.68 0.07
C ALA A 141 17.68 15.26 1.37
N ARG A 142 17.53 16.19 2.32
CA ARG A 142 16.64 16.04 3.47
C ARG A 142 15.22 16.34 3.02
N ILE A 143 14.30 15.45 3.33
CA ILE A 143 12.92 15.55 2.87
C ILE A 143 11.94 15.49 4.04
N THR A 144 10.92 16.36 4.00
CA THR A 144 9.66 16.16 4.72
C THR A 144 8.56 15.88 3.70
N LEU A 145 7.74 14.89 3.99
CA LEU A 145 6.63 14.47 3.13
C LEU A 145 5.33 14.56 3.92
N SER A 146 4.31 15.19 3.35
CA SER A 146 2.97 15.21 3.94
C SER A 146 1.91 15.14 2.85
N GLY A 147 0.77 14.52 3.16
CA GLY A 147 -0.29 14.37 2.16
C GLY A 147 -1.59 13.81 2.71
N TYR A 148 -2.55 13.67 1.80
CA TYR A 148 -3.90 13.18 2.09
C TYR A 148 -4.29 11.97 1.25
N GLU A 149 -3.37 11.45 0.44
CA GLU A 149 -3.69 10.41 -0.53
C GLU A 149 -3.49 8.99 0.01
N GLY A 150 -2.82 8.84 1.16
CA GLY A 150 -2.53 7.54 1.75
C GLY A 150 -1.28 6.84 1.19
N SER A 151 -0.61 7.42 0.20
CA SER A 151 0.63 6.88 -0.38
C SER A 151 1.89 7.35 0.35
N GLU A 152 1.76 8.23 1.32
CA GLU A 152 2.87 8.93 1.96
C GLU A 152 3.93 7.97 2.51
N LEU A 153 3.51 6.89 3.18
CA LEU A 153 4.44 5.94 3.78
C LEU A 153 5.26 5.19 2.72
N ILE A 154 4.59 4.67 1.68
CA ILE A 154 5.27 3.92 0.62
C ILE A 154 6.16 4.81 -0.24
N VAL A 155 5.75 6.06 -0.48
CA VAL A 155 6.57 7.05 -1.20
C VAL A 155 7.81 7.41 -0.36
N ALA A 156 7.67 7.58 0.96
CA ALA A 156 8.79 7.84 1.84
C ALA A 156 9.81 6.69 1.84
N ARG A 157 9.35 5.42 1.84
CA ARG A 157 10.22 4.26 1.68
C ARG A 157 11.01 4.33 0.38
N LEU A 158 10.32 4.60 -0.74
CA LEU A 158 10.95 4.74 -2.04
C LEU A 158 12.02 5.85 -2.07
N LEU A 159 11.72 7.00 -1.46
CA LEU A 159 12.67 8.11 -1.37
C LEU A 159 13.91 7.72 -0.58
N ILE A 160 13.76 7.02 0.55
CA ILE A 160 14.90 6.54 1.35
C ILE A 160 15.73 5.54 0.55
N GLU A 161 15.12 4.60 -0.14
CA GLU A 161 15.81 3.63 -0.99
C GLU A 161 16.54 4.30 -2.17
N SER A 162 16.09 5.50 -2.59
CA SER A 162 16.78 6.34 -3.58
C SER A 162 17.92 7.18 -2.98
N GLY A 163 18.17 7.10 -1.67
CA GLY A 163 19.24 7.81 -0.97
C GLY A 163 18.81 9.07 -0.22
N ALA A 164 17.53 9.45 -0.27
CA ALA A 164 17.03 10.61 0.46
C ALA A 164 17.06 10.44 1.98
N ASN A 165 17.31 11.51 2.68
CA ASN A 165 17.20 11.58 4.14
C ASN A 165 15.79 12.08 4.52
N VAL A 166 14.79 11.18 4.51
CA VAL A 166 13.43 11.51 4.93
C VAL A 166 13.38 11.62 6.45
N ARG A 167 12.92 12.75 6.98
CA ARG A 167 12.89 13.04 8.41
C ARG A 167 11.47 13.01 9.00
N TYR A 168 10.46 13.25 8.19
CA TYR A 168 9.07 13.32 8.61
C TYR A 168 8.14 12.82 7.52
N VAL A 169 7.11 12.10 7.93
CA VAL A 169 5.98 11.71 7.09
C VAL A 169 4.69 12.02 7.84
N GLY A 170 3.91 12.95 7.32
CA GLY A 170 2.55 13.25 7.76
C GLY A 170 1.53 12.63 6.82
N THR A 171 0.57 11.89 7.35
CA THR A 171 -0.54 11.32 6.56
C THR A 171 -1.88 11.61 7.21
N ALA A 172 -2.90 11.92 6.42
CA ALA A 172 -4.27 12.06 6.91
C ALA A 172 -4.91 10.72 7.31
N CYS A 173 -4.31 9.60 6.92
CA CYS A 173 -4.80 8.27 7.25
C CYS A 173 -4.69 7.97 8.74
N ALA A 174 -5.59 7.15 9.24
CA ALA A 174 -5.44 6.54 10.56
C ALA A 174 -4.43 5.39 10.49
N LYS A 175 -3.72 5.14 11.59
CA LYS A 175 -2.90 3.93 11.72
C LYS A 175 -3.80 2.69 11.64
N SER A 176 -3.37 1.68 10.91
CA SER A 176 -4.08 0.42 10.72
C SER A 176 -3.10 -0.75 10.69
N ASP A 177 -3.59 -1.97 10.86
CA ASP A 177 -2.74 -3.17 10.84
C ASP A 177 -1.98 -3.32 9.51
N TRP A 178 -2.61 -2.93 8.38
CA TRP A 178 -1.98 -3.00 7.06
C TRP A 178 -1.01 -1.85 6.76
N SER A 179 -0.94 -0.80 7.59
CA SER A 179 0.08 0.24 7.52
C SER A 179 1.19 0.09 8.55
N ALA A 180 1.06 -0.86 9.48
CA ALA A 180 1.98 -1.03 10.60
C ALA A 180 3.40 -1.34 10.13
N HIS A 181 3.55 -2.26 9.17
CA HIS A 181 4.85 -2.66 8.65
C HIS A 181 5.62 -1.49 8.02
N ASP A 182 4.97 -0.67 7.20
CA ASP A 182 5.60 0.50 6.60
C ASP A 182 5.99 1.55 7.65
N CYS A 183 5.14 1.74 8.66
CA CYS A 183 5.43 2.63 9.78
C CYS A 183 6.66 2.18 10.55
N GLU A 184 6.72 0.92 10.96
CA GLU A 184 7.85 0.34 11.70
C GLU A 184 9.16 0.42 10.89
N TRP A 185 9.09 0.13 9.59
CA TRP A 185 10.23 0.26 8.70
C TRP A 185 10.75 1.71 8.65
N LEU A 186 9.86 2.69 8.48
CA LEU A 186 10.22 4.11 8.46
C LEU A 186 10.79 4.59 9.80
N GLU A 187 10.18 4.23 10.91
CA GLU A 187 10.65 4.57 12.25
C GLU A 187 12.03 3.97 12.51
N SER A 188 12.30 2.74 12.04
CA SER A 188 13.64 2.12 12.14
C SER A 188 14.71 2.86 11.34
N HIS A 189 14.31 3.64 10.33
CA HIS A 189 15.18 4.52 9.55
C HIS A 189 15.24 5.96 10.09
N GLY A 190 14.72 6.20 11.30
CA GLY A 190 14.77 7.49 11.97
C GLY A 190 13.77 8.52 11.43
N VAL A 191 12.71 8.07 10.77
CA VAL A 191 11.61 8.92 10.28
C VAL A 191 10.58 9.12 11.37
N SER A 192 10.16 10.36 11.61
CA SER A 192 9.00 10.67 12.44
C SER A 192 7.72 10.48 11.61
N VAL A 193 6.88 9.50 11.97
CA VAL A 193 5.62 9.21 11.26
C VAL A 193 4.45 9.74 12.08
N GLN A 194 3.65 10.62 11.47
CA GLN A 194 2.46 11.21 12.08
C GLN A 194 1.20 10.78 11.32
N PHE A 195 0.38 9.95 11.95
CA PHE A 195 -0.96 9.60 11.45
C PHE A 195 -1.98 10.67 11.83
N ARG A 196 -2.97 10.89 10.98
CA ARG A 196 -3.96 11.96 11.12
C ARG A 196 -3.31 13.33 11.32
N ALA A 197 -2.21 13.54 10.59
CA ALA A 197 -1.47 14.78 10.66
C ALA A 197 -2.36 15.98 10.28
N SER A 198 -2.27 17.02 11.07
CA SER A 198 -2.85 18.31 10.75
C SER A 198 -1.88 19.15 9.92
N LEU A 199 -2.38 20.22 9.31
CA LEU A 199 -1.50 21.18 8.64
C LEU A 199 -0.49 21.80 9.63
N GLU A 200 -0.88 22.00 10.88
CA GLU A 200 -0.01 22.55 11.91
C GLU A 200 1.16 21.60 12.22
N ASP A 201 0.88 20.28 12.30
CA ASP A 201 1.92 19.25 12.47
C ASP A 201 2.92 19.29 11.32
N ASP A 202 2.43 19.36 10.08
CA ASP A 202 3.26 19.41 8.88
C ASP A 202 4.14 20.67 8.82
N LEU A 203 3.58 21.82 9.15
CA LEU A 203 4.33 23.07 9.21
C LEU A 203 5.37 23.07 10.34
N TYR A 204 5.01 22.53 11.50
CA TYR A 204 5.94 22.35 12.61
C TYR A 204 7.11 21.42 12.25
N ALA A 205 6.82 20.33 11.55
CA ALA A 205 7.85 19.41 11.06
C ALA A 205 8.83 20.11 10.10
N MET A 206 8.33 20.94 9.19
CA MET A 206 9.17 21.76 8.32
C MET A 206 10.08 22.70 9.10
N ASP A 207 9.55 23.37 10.15
CA ASP A 207 10.33 24.27 10.99
C ASP A 207 11.41 23.51 11.80
N THR A 208 11.07 22.30 12.24
CA THR A 208 11.95 21.46 13.06
C THR A 208 13.07 20.81 12.24
N PHE A 209 12.72 20.16 11.15
CA PHE A 209 13.65 19.35 10.36
C PHE A 209 14.38 20.14 9.28
N LYS A 210 13.90 21.33 8.91
CA LYS A 210 14.53 22.23 7.91
C LYS A 210 14.90 21.46 6.63
N PRO A 211 13.92 20.86 5.92
CA PRO A 211 14.20 20.04 4.76
C PRO A 211 14.79 20.87 3.62
N ASP A 212 15.55 20.21 2.76
CA ASP A 212 16.00 20.77 1.49
C ASP A 212 14.85 20.71 0.46
N ILE A 213 13.96 19.70 0.60
CA ILE A 213 12.76 19.51 -0.21
C ILE A 213 11.57 19.23 0.71
N ALA A 214 10.51 20.03 0.58
CA ALA A 214 9.22 19.77 1.21
C ALA A 214 8.23 19.28 0.15
N ILE A 215 7.75 18.06 0.32
CA ILE A 215 6.68 17.47 -0.50
C ILE A 215 5.41 17.55 0.34
N GLY A 216 4.35 18.16 -0.22
CA GLY A 216 3.13 18.30 0.56
C GLY A 216 2.06 19.09 -0.14
N THR A 217 1.04 19.46 0.66
CA THR A 217 -0.09 20.26 0.20
C THR A 217 0.32 21.69 -0.16
N THR A 218 -0.55 22.39 -0.86
CA THR A 218 -0.28 23.77 -1.28
C THR A 218 0.20 24.68 -0.14
N PRO A 219 -0.40 24.70 1.07
CA PRO A 219 0.10 25.50 2.18
C PRO A 219 1.52 25.13 2.62
N VAL A 220 1.86 23.83 2.65
CA VAL A 220 3.20 23.35 2.98
C VAL A 220 4.23 23.84 1.95
N VAL A 221 3.90 23.71 0.66
CA VAL A 221 4.77 24.18 -0.43
C VAL A 221 4.92 25.70 -0.43
N GLN A 222 3.85 26.44 -0.14
CA GLN A 222 3.93 27.92 -0.01
C GLN A 222 4.86 28.32 1.12
N LYS A 223 4.72 27.69 2.28
CA LYS A 223 5.59 27.95 3.44
C LYS A 223 7.04 27.63 3.16
N ALA A 224 7.31 26.56 2.41
CA ALA A 224 8.68 26.20 2.00
C ALA A 224 9.33 27.27 1.11
N LYS A 225 8.57 27.96 0.26
CA LYS A 225 9.06 29.01 -0.63
C LYS A 225 9.35 30.35 0.09
N GLU A 226 8.82 30.55 1.29
CA GLU A 226 9.06 31.75 2.10
C GLU A 226 10.40 31.72 2.85
N ARG A 227 11.14 30.60 2.76
CA ARG A 227 12.43 30.35 3.40
C ARG A 227 13.58 30.44 2.43
#